data_e60d3bf85a10b635a7553c19324f3cf6
#
_entry.id   e60d3bf85a10b635a7553c19324f3cf6
#
_cell.length_a   1.000
_cell.length_b   1.000
_cell.length_c   1.000
_cell.angle_alpha   90.00
_cell.angle_beta   90.00
_cell.angle_gamma   90.00
#
_symmetry.space_group_name_H-M   'P 1'
#
loop_
_entity.id
_entity.type
_entity.pdbx_description
1 polymer ?
#
loop_
_entity_poly.entity_id
_entity_poly.type
_entity_poly.pdbx_seq_one_letter_code
_entity_poly.pdbx_strand_id
1 'polypeptide(L)'
;MKKKCKYYKVRAALKFTDGVVLCNQDFLTQHFMKLRRGQEGLINAAADLLVVDEAHNLDDKVRSATTERFGQGMLFGMIKSAFYELRSFDQSSVSGEKREAESAIIAFYNCLKAQVQKQINEAEQNMRYADRFFFDNNGSAIELLTEMNAAIHNLSSSIQIYSSMDFRNNRSFAASDDLDAVSESLSELLDRIDDMLIWIEQHGSNTELVYCPKNTKEIVSRLYFNGDERTILTSATLTNATSGSLEEQYSYFISNTGFPAGDRGCLSEPKPSPYPYDEHAMIYYCDDLPHPTREHEAFIEKGVERLLEILNISNGKALVLFTAKTDMEEVYSILSQKNLPYKILMQQPGSSQDKVLLEFKEDTNSVLLGTGAYWEGISIEGKVFPMLSFSDFPFPVPDPIIEYKCSVAKDALMDVRVPEMIIKLKQGIGRLIRNFTDTGIVCIIDRRLRDEPPERYHDIAWDSLPIKNRTSSLDELKRFYESLPSAKE
;
A
#
# COMPACT_ATOMS: atom_id res chain seq x y z
N MET A 1 -23.64 -7.15 -27.84
CA MET A 1 -23.46 -7.29 -26.38
C MET A 1 -23.09 -5.96 -25.68
N LYS A 2 -22.14 -5.13 -26.18
CA LYS A 2 -21.67 -3.89 -25.54
C LYS A 2 -22.81 -2.90 -25.18
N LYS A 3 -23.84 -2.73 -26.03
CA LYS A 3 -24.97 -1.76 -25.81
C LYS A 3 -25.89 -2.08 -24.61
N LYS A 4 -25.88 -3.30 -24.07
CA LYS A 4 -26.73 -3.72 -22.92
C LYS A 4 -25.96 -3.78 -21.59
N CYS A 5 -24.66 -3.73 -21.59
CA CYS A 5 -23.84 -3.81 -20.38
C CYS A 5 -23.88 -2.49 -19.61
N LYS A 6 -24.23 -2.53 -18.32
CA LYS A 6 -24.30 -1.37 -17.42
C LYS A 6 -22.93 -0.62 -17.37
N TYR A 7 -21.84 -1.34 -17.32
CA TYR A 7 -20.49 -0.78 -17.32
C TYR A 7 -20.22 0.12 -18.54
N TYR A 8 -20.51 -0.36 -19.75
CA TYR A 8 -20.29 0.46 -20.96
C TYR A 8 -21.20 1.68 -21.05
N LYS A 9 -22.43 1.60 -20.49
CA LYS A 9 -23.33 2.76 -20.43
C LYS A 9 -22.79 3.84 -19.51
N VAL A 10 -22.31 3.44 -18.31
CA VAL A 10 -21.71 4.38 -17.34
C VAL A 10 -20.45 5.02 -17.93
N ARG A 11 -19.56 4.23 -18.52
CA ARG A 11 -18.35 4.76 -19.17
C ARG A 11 -18.63 5.73 -20.31
N ALA A 12 -19.65 5.46 -21.12
CA ALA A 12 -20.05 6.38 -22.18
C ALA A 12 -20.62 7.70 -21.61
N ALA A 13 -21.42 7.62 -20.53
CA ALA A 13 -21.97 8.80 -19.88
C ALA A 13 -20.89 9.70 -19.25
N LEU A 14 -19.87 9.12 -18.64
CA LEU A 14 -18.76 9.86 -17.98
C LEU A 14 -18.00 10.79 -18.96
N LYS A 15 -17.93 10.44 -20.24
CA LYS A 15 -17.26 11.26 -21.27
C LYS A 15 -18.02 12.54 -21.64
N PHE A 16 -19.31 12.60 -21.34
CA PHE A 16 -20.22 13.69 -21.72
C PHE A 16 -20.89 14.37 -20.52
N THR A 17 -20.42 14.09 -19.32
CA THR A 17 -21.00 14.68 -18.10
C THR A 17 -20.47 16.10 -17.91
N ASP A 18 -21.39 17.06 -17.81
CA ASP A 18 -21.13 18.47 -17.51
C ASP A 18 -21.30 18.79 -16.01
N GLY A 19 -21.55 17.77 -15.18
CA GLY A 19 -21.79 17.90 -13.75
C GLY A 19 -20.64 17.36 -12.91
N VAL A 20 -20.96 16.98 -11.67
CA VAL A 20 -19.98 16.40 -10.75
C VAL A 20 -19.72 14.94 -11.11
N VAL A 21 -18.45 14.59 -11.25
CA VAL A 21 -17.96 13.21 -11.39
C VAL A 21 -17.28 12.80 -10.10
N LEU A 22 -17.78 11.74 -9.47
CA LEU A 22 -17.16 11.13 -8.31
C LEU A 22 -16.46 9.83 -8.74
N CYS A 23 -15.16 9.73 -8.47
CA CYS A 23 -14.37 8.54 -8.78
C CYS A 23 -13.29 8.32 -7.70
N ASN A 24 -12.69 7.13 -7.68
CA ASN A 24 -11.52 6.89 -6.84
C ASN A 24 -10.25 7.48 -7.47
N GLN A 25 -9.21 7.65 -6.65
CA GLN A 25 -7.92 8.20 -7.10
C GLN A 25 -7.26 7.34 -8.17
N ASP A 26 -7.37 6.00 -8.12
CA ASP A 26 -6.78 5.11 -9.13
C ASP A 26 -7.38 5.37 -10.52
N PHE A 27 -8.70 5.52 -10.59
CA PHE A 27 -9.38 5.83 -11.85
C PHE A 27 -8.99 7.21 -12.38
N LEU A 28 -8.88 8.20 -11.51
CA LEU A 28 -8.46 9.56 -11.86
C LEU A 28 -7.01 9.57 -12.36
N THR A 29 -6.10 8.90 -11.66
CA THR A 29 -4.70 8.78 -12.06
C THR A 29 -4.58 8.10 -13.44
N GLN A 30 -5.32 7.02 -13.69
CA GLN A 30 -5.36 6.37 -15.01
C GLN A 30 -5.93 7.28 -16.09
N HIS A 31 -6.92 8.14 -15.77
CA HIS A 31 -7.43 9.14 -16.70
C HIS A 31 -6.33 10.11 -17.12
N PHE A 32 -5.61 10.70 -16.17
CA PHE A 32 -4.50 11.61 -16.44
C PHE A 32 -3.33 10.94 -17.17
N MET A 33 -2.99 9.71 -16.80
CA MET A 33 -1.95 8.95 -17.51
C MET A 33 -2.29 8.73 -18.99
N LYS A 34 -3.57 8.47 -19.31
CA LYS A 34 -4.02 8.35 -20.71
C LYS A 34 -3.91 9.67 -21.46
N LEU A 35 -4.37 10.76 -20.88
CA LEU A 35 -4.27 12.11 -21.48
C LEU A 35 -2.80 12.47 -21.77
N ARG A 36 -1.90 12.17 -20.84
CA ARG A 36 -0.46 12.40 -21.01
C ARG A 36 0.15 11.62 -22.17
N ARG A 37 -0.36 10.41 -22.44
CA ARG A 37 0.05 9.58 -23.60
C ARG A 37 -0.65 10.02 -24.91
N GLY A 38 -1.36 11.13 -24.93
CA GLY A 38 -2.15 11.57 -26.10
C GLY A 38 -3.33 10.68 -26.42
N GLN A 39 -3.75 9.84 -25.47
CA GLN A 39 -4.89 8.94 -25.61
C GLN A 39 -6.17 9.60 -25.14
N GLU A 40 -7.31 9.07 -25.57
CA GLU A 40 -8.61 9.49 -25.08
C GLU A 40 -8.76 9.22 -23.58
N GLY A 41 -9.13 10.24 -22.81
CA GLY A 41 -9.38 10.12 -21.37
C GLY A 41 -10.56 9.22 -21.02
N LEU A 42 -10.69 8.90 -19.73
CA LEU A 42 -11.76 8.06 -19.20
C LEU A 42 -13.03 8.85 -18.87
N ILE A 43 -12.88 10.13 -18.57
CA ILE A 43 -13.94 11.10 -18.25
C ILE A 43 -13.79 12.31 -19.16
N ASN A 44 -14.74 13.27 -19.09
CA ASN A 44 -14.56 14.57 -19.75
C ASN A 44 -13.28 15.24 -19.22
N ALA A 45 -12.42 15.70 -20.12
CA ALA A 45 -11.11 16.24 -19.77
C ALA A 45 -11.18 17.65 -19.17
N ALA A 46 -12.24 18.42 -19.46
CA ALA A 46 -12.41 19.76 -18.93
C ALA A 46 -13.06 19.70 -17.55
N ALA A 47 -12.32 20.04 -16.51
CA ALA A 47 -12.84 20.24 -15.17
C ALA A 47 -12.49 21.66 -14.69
N ASP A 48 -13.47 22.39 -14.15
CA ASP A 48 -13.23 23.71 -13.56
C ASP A 48 -12.56 23.61 -12.18
N LEU A 49 -12.84 22.51 -11.49
CA LEU A 49 -12.36 22.23 -10.15
C LEU A 49 -12.12 20.73 -9.96
N LEU A 50 -10.95 20.41 -9.46
CA LEU A 50 -10.57 19.08 -8.99
C LEU A 50 -10.49 19.10 -7.46
N VAL A 51 -11.19 18.17 -6.79
CA VAL A 51 -11.06 17.94 -5.36
C VAL A 51 -10.50 16.53 -5.14
N VAL A 52 -9.34 16.45 -4.49
CA VAL A 52 -8.68 15.19 -4.16
C VAL A 52 -8.74 14.99 -2.65
N ASP A 53 -9.56 14.06 -2.22
CA ASP A 53 -9.64 13.62 -0.84
C ASP A 53 -8.59 12.54 -0.57
N GLU A 54 -8.13 12.42 0.68
CA GLU A 54 -7.01 11.55 1.09
C GLU A 54 -5.75 11.77 0.23
N ALA A 55 -5.42 13.03 -0.03
CA ALA A 55 -4.35 13.42 -0.95
C ALA A 55 -2.95 12.97 -0.51
N HIS A 56 -2.78 12.54 0.76
CA HIS A 56 -1.55 11.91 1.24
C HIS A 56 -1.18 10.65 0.45
N ASN A 57 -2.16 10.00 -0.21
CA ASN A 57 -1.95 8.79 -1.02
C ASN A 57 -1.49 9.08 -2.47
N LEU A 58 -1.36 10.33 -2.90
CA LEU A 58 -1.08 10.65 -4.31
C LEU A 58 0.21 10.04 -4.85
N ASP A 59 1.31 10.03 -4.06
CA ASP A 59 2.57 9.39 -4.47
C ASP A 59 2.36 7.89 -4.73
N ASP A 60 1.72 7.20 -3.79
CA ASP A 60 1.47 5.76 -3.89
C ASP A 60 0.53 5.41 -5.05
N LYS A 61 -0.49 6.23 -5.31
CA LYS A 61 -1.42 6.04 -6.44
C LYS A 61 -0.74 6.23 -7.79
N VAL A 62 0.09 7.25 -7.92
CA VAL A 62 0.86 7.49 -9.14
C VAL A 62 1.93 6.42 -9.32
N ARG A 63 2.63 6.03 -8.25
CA ARG A 63 3.59 4.94 -8.26
C ARG A 63 2.93 3.63 -8.71
N SER A 64 1.79 3.28 -8.14
CA SER A 64 1.02 2.10 -8.54
C SER A 64 0.59 2.16 -10.01
N ALA A 65 0.16 3.32 -10.50
CA ALA A 65 -0.27 3.51 -11.88
C ALA A 65 0.88 3.48 -12.91
N THR A 66 2.10 3.72 -12.47
CA THR A 66 3.33 3.68 -13.30
C THR A 66 4.15 2.41 -13.08
N THR A 67 3.67 1.50 -12.23
CA THR A 67 4.33 0.22 -11.95
C THR A 67 3.95 -0.79 -13.03
N GLU A 68 4.97 -1.32 -13.68
CA GLU A 68 4.83 -2.43 -14.63
C GLU A 68 5.20 -3.76 -13.95
N ARG A 69 4.51 -4.83 -14.36
CA ARG A 69 4.67 -6.17 -13.79
C ARG A 69 4.71 -7.21 -14.88
N PHE A 70 5.75 -8.03 -14.90
CA PHE A 70 5.89 -9.14 -15.83
C PHE A 70 6.15 -10.44 -15.06
N GLY A 71 5.18 -11.36 -15.15
CA GLY A 71 5.28 -12.69 -14.57
C GLY A 71 5.60 -13.75 -15.64
N GLN A 72 6.37 -14.77 -15.27
CA GLN A 72 6.71 -15.88 -16.18
C GLN A 72 5.48 -16.51 -16.82
N GLY A 73 4.44 -16.78 -16.01
CA GLY A 73 3.19 -17.39 -16.49
C GLY A 73 2.41 -16.48 -17.44
N MET A 74 2.43 -15.16 -17.22
CA MET A 74 1.83 -14.16 -18.11
C MET A 74 2.50 -14.18 -19.48
N LEU A 75 3.82 -14.13 -19.55
CA LEU A 75 4.57 -14.15 -20.79
C LEU A 75 4.32 -15.43 -21.60
N PHE A 76 4.34 -16.59 -20.96
CA PHE A 76 3.97 -17.85 -21.61
C PHE A 76 2.51 -17.85 -22.10
N GLY A 77 1.59 -17.26 -21.33
CA GLY A 77 0.20 -17.09 -21.75
C GLY A 77 0.06 -16.25 -23.02
N MET A 78 0.81 -15.15 -23.13
CA MET A 78 0.84 -14.29 -24.31
C MET A 78 1.40 -15.02 -25.53
N ILE A 79 2.54 -15.72 -25.40
CA ILE A 79 3.12 -16.55 -26.47
C ILE A 79 2.13 -17.60 -26.95
N LYS A 80 1.47 -18.32 -26.02
CA LYS A 80 0.45 -19.32 -26.36
C LYS A 80 -0.72 -18.70 -27.11
N SER A 81 -1.19 -17.53 -26.69
CA SER A 81 -2.29 -16.81 -27.36
C SER A 81 -1.91 -16.35 -28.75
N ALA A 82 -0.70 -15.82 -28.95
CA ALA A 82 -0.20 -15.42 -30.23
C ALA A 82 -0.09 -16.61 -31.21
N PHE A 83 0.39 -17.77 -30.73
CA PHE A 83 0.42 -19.00 -31.52
C PHE A 83 -0.98 -19.54 -31.82
N TYR A 84 -1.94 -19.36 -30.95
CA TYR A 84 -3.33 -19.72 -31.25
C TYR A 84 -3.94 -18.84 -32.36
N GLU A 85 -3.56 -17.57 -32.44
CA GLU A 85 -3.96 -16.70 -33.58
C GLU A 85 -3.37 -17.16 -34.90
N LEU A 86 -2.15 -17.70 -34.88
CA LEU A 86 -1.46 -18.27 -36.08
C LEU A 86 -1.96 -19.67 -36.49
N ARG A 87 -2.95 -20.26 -35.83
CA ARG A 87 -3.39 -21.65 -36.09
C ARG A 87 -3.82 -21.96 -37.55
N SER A 88 -4.12 -20.92 -38.34
CA SER A 88 -4.49 -21.04 -39.76
C SER A 88 -3.31 -20.89 -40.72
N PHE A 89 -2.10 -20.65 -40.20
CA PHE A 89 -0.88 -20.49 -40.94
C PHE A 89 0.12 -21.62 -40.66
N ASP A 90 1.13 -21.77 -41.50
CA ASP A 90 2.25 -22.64 -41.19
C ASP A 90 3.12 -22.04 -40.10
N GLN A 91 3.07 -22.65 -38.92
CA GLN A 91 3.81 -22.21 -37.73
C GLN A 91 5.26 -22.69 -37.71
N SER A 92 5.67 -23.50 -38.66
CA SER A 92 7.04 -24.09 -38.69
C SER A 92 8.12 -23.01 -38.75
N SER A 93 7.85 -21.91 -39.44
CA SER A 93 8.79 -20.80 -39.67
C SER A 93 9.01 -19.92 -38.41
N VAL A 94 8.08 -19.92 -37.45
CA VAL A 94 8.19 -19.14 -36.18
C VAL A 94 8.39 -20.02 -34.95
N SER A 95 8.53 -21.34 -35.16
CA SER A 95 8.72 -22.30 -34.06
C SER A 95 10.12 -22.23 -33.47
N GLY A 96 11.10 -21.68 -34.17
CA GLY A 96 12.44 -21.40 -33.68
C GLY A 96 12.41 -20.27 -32.66
N GLU A 97 11.92 -19.12 -33.07
CA GLU A 97 11.81 -17.90 -32.28
C GLU A 97 10.94 -18.12 -31.01
N LYS A 98 9.89 -18.94 -31.16
CA LYS A 98 9.11 -19.34 -29.97
C LYS A 98 9.97 -20.05 -28.94
N ARG A 99 10.76 -21.06 -29.36
CA ARG A 99 11.62 -21.81 -28.43
C ARG A 99 12.71 -20.94 -27.84
N GLU A 100 13.26 -20.01 -28.61
CA GLU A 100 14.24 -19.04 -28.11
C GLU A 100 13.62 -18.12 -27.07
N ALA A 101 12.43 -17.54 -27.31
CA ALA A 101 11.71 -16.71 -26.34
C ALA A 101 11.36 -17.47 -25.07
N GLU A 102 10.80 -18.70 -25.19
CA GLU A 102 10.48 -19.53 -24.04
C GLU A 102 11.74 -19.87 -23.22
N SER A 103 12.87 -20.18 -23.89
CA SER A 103 14.14 -20.50 -23.23
C SER A 103 14.74 -19.28 -22.52
N ALA A 104 14.73 -18.10 -23.13
CA ALA A 104 15.22 -16.87 -22.55
C ALA A 104 14.37 -16.44 -21.34
N ILE A 105 13.04 -16.58 -21.41
CA ILE A 105 12.14 -16.34 -20.28
C ILE A 105 12.50 -17.28 -19.13
N ILE A 106 12.69 -18.58 -19.37
CA ILE A 106 13.07 -19.54 -18.34
C ILE A 106 14.40 -19.16 -17.70
N ALA A 107 15.40 -18.82 -18.50
CA ALA A 107 16.73 -18.45 -18.00
C ALA A 107 16.67 -17.23 -17.09
N PHE A 108 15.98 -16.17 -17.51
CA PHE A 108 15.82 -14.95 -16.73
C PHE A 108 15.07 -15.20 -15.41
N TYR A 109 13.91 -15.88 -15.44
CA TYR A 109 13.16 -16.15 -14.22
C TYR A 109 13.84 -17.13 -13.27
N ASN A 110 14.69 -18.03 -13.76
CA ASN A 110 15.54 -18.83 -12.89
C ASN A 110 16.60 -17.98 -12.18
N CYS A 111 17.15 -16.97 -12.84
CA CYS A 111 18.03 -15.98 -12.21
C CYS A 111 17.28 -15.21 -11.11
N LEU A 112 16.06 -14.72 -11.35
CA LEU A 112 15.27 -14.04 -10.35
C LEU A 112 14.98 -14.93 -9.14
N LYS A 113 14.58 -16.17 -9.36
CA LYS A 113 14.34 -17.15 -8.27
C LYS A 113 15.60 -17.44 -7.46
N ALA A 114 16.77 -17.48 -8.10
CA ALA A 114 18.04 -17.64 -7.41
C ALA A 114 18.37 -16.43 -6.52
N GLN A 115 18.10 -15.20 -6.99
CA GLN A 115 18.26 -13.98 -6.19
C GLN A 115 17.32 -13.98 -4.99
N VAL A 116 16.04 -14.35 -5.16
CA VAL A 116 15.07 -14.49 -4.06
C VAL A 116 15.55 -15.51 -3.04
N GLN A 117 15.96 -16.70 -3.48
CA GLN A 117 16.41 -17.74 -2.58
C GLN A 117 17.67 -17.33 -1.79
N LYS A 118 18.59 -16.62 -2.44
CA LYS A 118 19.78 -16.05 -1.77
C LYS A 118 19.36 -15.10 -0.65
N GLN A 119 18.45 -14.15 -0.93
CA GLN A 119 17.97 -13.18 0.07
C GLN A 119 17.22 -13.86 1.22
N ILE A 120 16.41 -14.89 0.93
CA ILE A 120 15.74 -15.69 1.97
C ILE A 120 16.75 -16.40 2.87
N ASN A 121 17.82 -16.93 2.30
CA ASN A 121 18.86 -17.64 3.06
C ASN A 121 19.75 -16.69 3.87
N GLU A 122 19.96 -15.46 3.40
CA GLU A 122 20.76 -14.43 4.06
C GLU A 122 19.93 -13.66 5.11
N ALA A 123 18.60 -13.69 5.03
CA ALA A 123 17.75 -13.09 6.03
C ALA A 123 17.94 -13.82 7.37
N GLU A 124 18.27 -13.09 8.43
CA GLU A 124 18.18 -13.62 9.79
C GLU A 124 16.77 -14.17 10.02
N GLN A 125 16.64 -15.26 10.77
CA GLN A 125 15.41 -16.04 10.94
C GLN A 125 14.17 -15.21 11.34
N ASN A 126 14.37 -13.98 11.79
CA ASN A 126 13.33 -13.05 12.27
C ASN A 126 12.95 -11.94 11.26
N MET A 127 13.63 -11.82 10.13
CA MET A 127 13.24 -10.89 9.07
C MET A 127 12.51 -11.63 7.94
N ARG A 128 11.22 -11.85 8.10
CA ARG A 128 10.38 -12.25 6.97
C ARG A 128 10.03 -10.99 6.19
N TYR A 129 10.68 -10.85 5.04
CA TYR A 129 10.36 -9.80 4.07
C TYR A 129 8.90 -9.94 3.65
N ALA A 130 8.25 -8.82 3.38
CA ALA A 130 7.07 -8.79 2.54
C ALA A 130 7.41 -9.53 1.24
N ASP A 131 6.42 -9.97 0.44
CA ASP A 131 6.60 -10.72 -0.81
C ASP A 131 7.44 -9.97 -1.88
N ARG A 132 8.28 -9.00 -1.47
CA ARG A 132 9.13 -8.13 -2.29
C ARG A 132 10.60 -8.30 -1.94
N PHE A 133 11.41 -8.52 -2.97
CA PHE A 133 12.84 -8.75 -2.85
C PHE A 133 13.62 -7.77 -3.72
N PHE A 134 14.82 -7.41 -3.29
CA PHE A 134 15.67 -6.54 -4.08
C PHE A 134 16.11 -7.23 -5.36
N PHE A 135 16.05 -6.51 -6.47
CA PHE A 135 16.63 -6.95 -7.72
C PHE A 135 18.12 -6.61 -7.74
N ASP A 136 18.97 -7.63 -7.81
CA ASP A 136 20.40 -7.46 -8.02
C ASP A 136 20.66 -7.26 -9.53
N ASN A 137 20.92 -6.02 -9.90
CA ASN A 137 21.17 -5.59 -11.27
C ASN A 137 22.61 -5.90 -11.73
N ASN A 138 23.21 -7.00 -11.25
CA ASN A 138 24.51 -7.45 -11.73
C ASN A 138 24.49 -7.73 -13.26
N GLY A 139 25.67 -7.70 -13.90
CA GLY A 139 25.78 -7.83 -15.35
C GLY A 139 25.02 -9.05 -15.92
N SER A 140 25.06 -10.19 -15.23
CA SER A 140 24.38 -11.42 -15.65
C SER A 140 22.84 -11.28 -15.69
N ALA A 141 22.23 -10.63 -14.70
CA ALA A 141 20.78 -10.44 -14.69
C ALA A 141 20.32 -9.48 -15.80
N ILE A 142 21.10 -8.43 -16.06
CA ILE A 142 20.82 -7.47 -17.14
C ILE A 142 21.05 -8.10 -18.53
N GLU A 143 22.08 -8.93 -18.70
CA GLU A 143 22.31 -9.69 -19.93
C GLU A 143 21.11 -10.61 -20.23
N LEU A 144 20.66 -11.41 -19.25
CA LEU A 144 19.50 -12.29 -19.40
C LEU A 144 18.20 -11.53 -19.67
N LEU A 145 18.01 -10.36 -19.05
CA LEU A 145 16.86 -9.48 -19.34
C LEU A 145 16.92 -8.96 -20.78
N THR A 146 18.10 -8.57 -21.24
CA THR A 146 18.32 -8.10 -22.61
C THR A 146 18.07 -9.21 -23.63
N GLU A 147 18.59 -10.42 -23.39
CA GLU A 147 18.35 -11.60 -24.21
C GLU A 147 16.86 -11.96 -24.27
N MET A 148 16.18 -11.94 -23.12
CA MET A 148 14.74 -12.19 -23.05
C MET A 148 13.95 -11.15 -23.86
N ASN A 149 14.27 -9.88 -23.72
CA ASN A 149 13.62 -8.82 -24.49
C ASN A 149 13.84 -8.99 -26.00
N ALA A 150 15.07 -9.23 -26.43
CA ALA A 150 15.41 -9.45 -27.82
C ALA A 150 14.66 -10.66 -28.41
N ALA A 151 14.58 -11.76 -27.67
CA ALA A 151 13.87 -12.96 -28.12
C ALA A 151 12.34 -12.74 -28.23
N ILE A 152 11.74 -12.00 -27.30
CA ILE A 152 10.31 -11.60 -27.35
C ILE A 152 10.07 -10.68 -28.56
N HIS A 153 10.95 -9.70 -28.80
CA HIS A 153 10.86 -8.78 -29.92
C HIS A 153 10.94 -9.53 -31.25
N ASN A 154 11.91 -10.43 -31.42
CA ASN A 154 12.08 -11.24 -32.63
C ASN A 154 10.83 -12.08 -32.89
N LEU A 155 10.29 -12.72 -31.86
CA LEU A 155 9.07 -13.50 -31.97
C LEU A 155 7.87 -12.62 -32.37
N SER A 156 7.66 -11.47 -31.72
CA SER A 156 6.58 -10.53 -32.05
C SER A 156 6.69 -10.07 -33.49
N SER A 157 7.88 -9.62 -33.92
CA SER A 157 8.16 -9.18 -35.28
C SER A 157 7.87 -10.27 -36.33
N SER A 158 8.29 -11.53 -36.07
CA SER A 158 8.02 -12.65 -36.93
C SER A 158 6.53 -12.96 -37.07
N ILE A 159 5.75 -12.82 -35.96
CA ILE A 159 4.29 -13.01 -36.00
C ILE A 159 3.61 -11.87 -36.76
N GLN A 160 4.06 -10.63 -36.64
CA GLN A 160 3.49 -9.49 -37.36
C GLN A 160 3.60 -9.59 -38.87
N ILE A 161 4.62 -10.26 -39.38
CA ILE A 161 4.74 -10.55 -40.82
C ILE A 161 3.52 -11.32 -41.35
N TYR A 162 3.03 -12.29 -40.58
CA TYR A 162 1.82 -13.05 -40.93
C TYR A 162 0.54 -12.22 -40.81
N SER A 163 0.47 -11.31 -39.85
CA SER A 163 -0.62 -10.35 -39.71
C SER A 163 -0.76 -9.48 -40.96
N SER A 164 0.37 -9.02 -41.50
CA SER A 164 0.40 -8.21 -42.73
C SER A 164 -0.02 -8.96 -43.99
N MET A 165 0.04 -10.29 -44.00
CA MET A 165 -0.34 -11.14 -45.13
C MET A 165 -1.83 -11.50 -45.15
N ASP A 166 -2.58 -11.32 -44.05
CA ASP A 166 -4.00 -11.65 -43.98
C ASP A 166 -4.92 -10.51 -44.40
N PHE A 167 -4.74 -10.02 -45.64
CA PHE A 167 -5.57 -8.93 -46.20
C PHE A 167 -7.06 -9.24 -46.31
N ARG A 168 -7.48 -10.51 -46.17
CA ARG A 168 -8.89 -10.92 -46.44
C ARG A 168 -9.77 -10.86 -45.20
N ASN A 169 -9.22 -10.96 -44.00
CA ASN A 169 -10.02 -11.14 -42.75
C ASN A 169 -10.01 -9.95 -41.80
N ASN A 170 -9.19 -8.92 -42.04
CA ASN A 170 -9.07 -7.72 -41.18
C ASN A 170 -8.98 -8.10 -39.67
N ARG A 171 -8.32 -9.23 -39.37
CA ARG A 171 -8.11 -9.68 -37.97
C ARG A 171 -6.86 -9.00 -37.45
N SER A 172 -7.00 -8.18 -36.43
CA SER A 172 -5.84 -7.78 -35.62
C SER A 172 -5.35 -8.99 -34.82
N PHE A 173 -4.05 -9.22 -34.84
CA PHE A 173 -3.40 -10.21 -33.99
C PHE A 173 -3.12 -9.55 -32.63
N ALA A 174 -4.17 -9.44 -31.80
CA ALA A 174 -4.12 -8.72 -30.51
C ALA A 174 -3.04 -9.29 -29.57
N ALA A 175 -2.78 -10.58 -29.61
CA ALA A 175 -1.76 -11.20 -28.77
C ALA A 175 -0.32 -10.92 -29.28
N SER A 176 -0.14 -10.66 -30.57
CA SER A 176 1.14 -10.15 -31.09
C SER A 176 1.37 -8.70 -30.66
N ASP A 177 0.32 -7.86 -30.71
CA ASP A 177 0.40 -6.48 -30.23
C ASP A 177 0.73 -6.44 -28.72
N ASP A 178 0.21 -7.38 -27.94
CA ASP A 178 0.52 -7.52 -26.50
C ASP A 178 2.01 -7.89 -26.28
N LEU A 179 2.58 -8.80 -27.07
CA LEU A 179 4.01 -9.15 -27.00
C LEU A 179 4.92 -7.98 -27.41
N ASP A 180 4.51 -7.21 -28.40
CA ASP A 180 5.23 -6.02 -28.84
C ASP A 180 5.24 -4.95 -27.75
N ALA A 181 4.09 -4.70 -27.14
CA ALA A 181 3.98 -3.79 -25.99
C ALA A 181 4.87 -4.21 -24.80
N VAL A 182 4.98 -5.52 -24.52
CA VAL A 182 5.92 -6.02 -23.50
C VAL A 182 7.36 -5.72 -23.90
N SER A 183 7.73 -5.98 -25.16
CA SER A 183 9.09 -5.70 -25.63
C SER A 183 9.42 -4.21 -25.60
N GLU A 184 8.50 -3.34 -25.95
CA GLU A 184 8.66 -1.88 -25.84
C GLU A 184 8.87 -1.46 -24.38
N SER A 185 8.06 -1.99 -23.45
CA SER A 185 8.18 -1.68 -22.01
C SER A 185 9.52 -2.17 -21.43
N LEU A 186 9.98 -3.35 -21.82
CA LEU A 186 11.27 -3.89 -21.39
C LEU A 186 12.44 -3.12 -22.02
N SER A 187 12.31 -2.65 -23.25
CA SER A 187 13.29 -1.77 -23.90
C SER A 187 13.39 -0.42 -23.18
N GLU A 188 12.25 0.21 -22.83
CA GLU A 188 12.24 1.44 -22.03
C GLU A 188 12.90 1.22 -20.66
N LEU A 189 12.65 0.07 -20.02
CA LEU A 189 13.30 -0.29 -18.76
C LEU A 189 14.82 -0.36 -18.94
N LEU A 190 15.33 -1.07 -19.96
CA LEU A 190 16.75 -1.24 -20.22
C LEU A 190 17.44 0.09 -20.54
N ASP A 191 16.80 0.94 -21.35
CA ASP A 191 17.33 2.24 -21.75
C ASP A 191 17.42 3.23 -20.56
N ARG A 192 16.58 3.04 -19.55
CA ARG A 192 16.46 3.95 -18.40
C ARG A 192 16.65 3.24 -17.06
N ILE A 193 17.44 2.19 -17.03
CA ILE A 193 17.56 1.29 -15.87
C ILE A 193 17.98 2.04 -14.59
N ASP A 194 18.83 3.06 -14.73
CA ASP A 194 19.28 3.89 -13.62
C ASP A 194 18.20 4.81 -13.05
N ASP A 195 17.17 5.12 -13.81
CA ASP A 195 16.02 5.93 -13.40
C ASP A 195 14.88 5.09 -12.84
N MET A 196 14.98 3.77 -12.93
CA MET A 196 13.93 2.84 -12.51
C MET A 196 14.27 2.18 -11.16
N LEU A 197 13.26 2.05 -10.32
CA LEU A 197 13.29 1.19 -9.16
C LEU A 197 12.76 -0.17 -9.57
N ILE A 198 13.59 -1.20 -9.41
CA ILE A 198 13.30 -2.57 -9.86
C ILE A 198 13.32 -3.49 -8.65
N TRP A 199 12.34 -4.39 -8.57
CA TRP A 199 12.30 -5.42 -7.53
C TRP A 199 11.65 -6.69 -8.05
N ILE A 200 11.71 -7.75 -7.23
CA ILE A 200 11.09 -9.04 -7.51
C ILE A 200 9.91 -9.21 -6.54
N GLU A 201 8.74 -9.55 -7.05
CA GLU A 201 7.62 -10.00 -6.22
C GLU A 201 7.48 -11.52 -6.32
N GLN A 202 7.31 -12.17 -5.14
CA GLN A 202 7.17 -13.62 -5.05
C GLN A 202 5.89 -13.98 -4.31
N HIS A 203 4.91 -14.50 -5.04
CA HIS A 203 3.63 -14.95 -4.46
C HIS A 203 3.49 -16.47 -4.67
N GLY A 204 3.84 -17.25 -3.64
CA GLY A 204 3.90 -18.70 -3.75
C GLY A 204 4.93 -19.14 -4.79
N SER A 205 4.50 -19.81 -5.86
CA SER A 205 5.37 -20.21 -6.98
C SER A 205 5.50 -19.15 -8.10
N ASN A 206 4.72 -18.06 -8.02
CA ASN A 206 4.74 -17.02 -9.03
C ASN A 206 5.81 -15.97 -8.71
N THR A 207 6.74 -15.77 -9.64
CA THR A 207 7.80 -14.77 -9.55
C THR A 207 7.54 -13.72 -10.61
N GLU A 208 7.58 -12.45 -10.24
CA GLU A 208 7.35 -11.32 -11.13
C GLU A 208 8.52 -10.34 -11.07
N LEU A 209 8.95 -9.86 -12.23
CA LEU A 209 9.76 -8.65 -12.34
C LEU A 209 8.82 -7.46 -12.22
N VAL A 210 9.12 -6.55 -11.32
CA VAL A 210 8.32 -5.36 -11.09
C VAL A 210 9.22 -4.13 -11.12
N TYR A 211 8.76 -3.06 -11.77
CA TYR A 211 9.51 -1.81 -11.79
C TYR A 211 8.62 -0.58 -11.90
N CYS A 212 9.12 0.55 -11.43
CA CYS A 212 8.50 1.87 -11.58
C CYS A 212 9.57 2.97 -11.65
N PRO A 213 9.23 4.17 -12.12
CA PRO A 213 10.15 5.31 -12.05
C PRO A 213 10.55 5.62 -10.59
N LYS A 214 11.83 5.89 -10.36
CA LYS A 214 12.34 6.37 -9.06
C LYS A 214 11.70 7.69 -8.66
N ASN A 215 11.63 8.64 -9.57
CA ASN A 215 11.11 9.99 -9.34
C ASN A 215 9.62 10.10 -9.69
N THR A 216 8.75 9.60 -8.81
CA THR A 216 7.29 9.76 -8.95
C THR A 216 6.82 11.18 -8.67
N LYS A 217 7.57 11.96 -7.88
CA LYS A 217 7.29 13.35 -7.56
C LYS A 217 7.00 14.22 -8.80
N GLU A 218 7.87 14.13 -9.83
CA GLU A 218 7.66 14.87 -11.07
C GLU A 218 6.41 14.43 -11.82
N ILE A 219 6.08 13.15 -11.74
CA ILE A 219 4.90 12.60 -12.39
C ILE A 219 3.64 13.10 -11.68
N VAL A 220 3.61 13.05 -10.34
CA VAL A 220 2.51 13.60 -9.53
C VAL A 220 2.32 15.08 -9.85
N SER A 221 3.41 15.88 -9.81
CA SER A 221 3.36 17.30 -10.11
C SER A 221 2.76 17.59 -11.49
N ARG A 222 3.19 16.84 -12.51
CA ARG A 222 2.67 17.02 -13.87
C ARG A 222 1.21 16.59 -14.03
N LEU A 223 0.76 15.58 -13.31
CA LEU A 223 -0.60 15.07 -13.43
C LEU A 223 -1.62 15.94 -12.67
N TYR A 224 -1.24 16.47 -11.51
CA TYR A 224 -2.19 17.09 -10.59
C TYR A 224 -2.00 18.59 -10.39
N PHE A 225 -0.80 19.14 -10.71
CA PHE A 225 -0.49 20.53 -10.38
C PHE A 225 -0.11 21.41 -11.57
N ASN A 226 0.10 20.84 -12.75
CA ASN A 226 0.53 21.56 -13.96
C ASN A 226 -0.61 21.81 -14.97
N GLY A 227 -1.84 21.42 -14.66
CA GLY A 227 -3.03 21.72 -15.46
C GLY A 227 -3.55 23.14 -15.21
N ASP A 228 -4.58 23.52 -15.98
CA ASP A 228 -5.31 24.77 -15.81
C ASP A 228 -6.42 24.66 -14.75
N GLU A 229 -6.71 23.45 -14.28
CA GLU A 229 -7.73 23.17 -13.29
C GLU A 229 -7.31 23.69 -11.90
N ARG A 230 -8.27 24.24 -11.17
CA ARG A 230 -8.09 24.53 -9.75
C ARG A 230 -8.14 23.25 -8.95
N THR A 231 -7.06 22.92 -8.23
CA THR A 231 -6.98 21.71 -7.44
C THR A 231 -7.06 22.01 -5.95
N ILE A 232 -7.98 21.37 -5.24
CA ILE A 232 -8.09 21.38 -3.79
C ILE A 232 -7.65 20.00 -3.29
N LEU A 233 -6.68 19.97 -2.39
CA LEU A 233 -6.20 18.75 -1.74
C LEU A 233 -6.68 18.72 -0.31
N THR A 234 -7.26 17.62 0.12
CA THR A 234 -7.72 17.43 1.49
C THR A 234 -7.29 16.08 2.04
N SER A 235 -6.93 16.05 3.30
CA SER A 235 -6.68 14.84 4.07
C SER A 235 -6.52 15.18 5.55
N ALA A 236 -6.76 14.22 6.42
CA ALA A 236 -6.46 14.34 7.85
C ALA A 236 -4.96 14.26 8.17
N THR A 237 -4.12 13.82 7.23
CA THR A 237 -2.71 13.43 7.48
C THR A 237 -1.72 14.03 6.48
N LEU A 238 -1.94 15.27 6.03
CA LEU A 238 -1.01 15.96 5.12
C LEU A 238 0.23 16.51 5.86
N THR A 239 0.10 16.82 7.15
CA THR A 239 1.20 17.37 7.94
C THR A 239 1.93 16.27 8.72
N ASN A 240 3.24 16.35 8.72
CA ASN A 240 4.15 15.47 9.47
C ASN A 240 4.76 16.13 10.72
N ALA A 241 4.48 17.42 10.93
CA ALA A 241 4.88 18.16 12.14
C ALA A 241 3.75 19.10 12.55
N THR A 242 3.78 19.57 13.79
CA THR A 242 2.78 20.47 14.39
C THR A 242 3.32 21.85 14.71
N SER A 243 4.63 22.05 14.50
CA SER A 243 5.33 23.32 14.75
C SER A 243 6.24 23.65 13.57
N GLY A 244 6.71 24.89 13.54
CA GLY A 244 7.50 25.41 12.43
C GLY A 244 6.66 26.12 11.38
N SER A 245 7.28 26.53 10.29
CA SER A 245 6.59 27.10 9.12
C SER A 245 5.63 26.10 8.47
N LEU A 246 4.64 26.58 7.70
CA LEU A 246 3.74 25.67 6.97
C LEU A 246 4.52 24.74 6.02
N GLU A 247 5.56 25.24 5.37
CA GLU A 247 6.39 24.42 4.49
C GLU A 247 7.10 23.28 5.25
N GLU A 248 7.57 23.53 6.48
CA GLU A 248 8.15 22.50 7.34
C GLU A 248 7.10 21.50 7.80
N GLN A 249 5.90 21.95 8.18
CA GLN A 249 4.82 21.07 8.58
C GLN A 249 4.34 20.17 7.45
N TYR A 250 4.35 20.61 6.20
CA TYR A 250 3.98 19.87 5.01
C TYR A 250 5.17 19.25 4.25
N SER A 251 6.38 19.31 4.80
CA SER A 251 7.62 18.97 4.09
C SER A 251 7.60 17.57 3.48
N TYR A 252 7.06 16.57 4.19
CA TYR A 252 6.96 15.21 3.68
C TYR A 252 6.02 15.11 2.48
N PHE A 253 4.85 15.72 2.55
CA PHE A 253 3.91 15.77 1.44
C PHE A 253 4.50 16.49 0.21
N ILE A 254 5.11 17.66 0.42
CA ILE A 254 5.77 18.45 -0.64
C ILE A 254 6.89 17.64 -1.31
N SER A 255 7.71 16.96 -0.51
CA SER A 255 8.85 16.18 -1.03
C SER A 255 8.43 15.00 -1.88
N ASN A 256 7.35 14.31 -1.52
CA ASN A 256 6.85 13.14 -2.25
C ASN A 256 5.99 13.50 -3.48
N THR A 257 5.24 14.60 -3.43
CA THR A 257 4.27 14.94 -4.49
C THR A 257 4.74 16.04 -5.44
N GLY A 258 5.75 16.82 -5.04
CA GLY A 258 6.15 18.01 -5.80
C GLY A 258 5.08 19.10 -5.80
N PHE A 259 4.27 19.18 -4.74
CA PHE A 259 3.34 20.28 -4.57
C PHE A 259 4.07 21.64 -4.65
N PRO A 260 3.61 22.58 -5.49
CA PRO A 260 4.33 23.83 -5.79
C PRO A 260 4.11 24.89 -4.71
N ALA A 261 4.49 24.58 -3.45
CA ALA A 261 4.37 25.50 -2.33
C ALA A 261 5.15 26.81 -2.59
N GLY A 262 4.53 27.94 -2.23
CA GLY A 262 5.14 29.26 -2.41
C GLY A 262 5.12 29.83 -3.84
N ASP A 263 4.76 29.02 -4.84
CA ASP A 263 4.58 29.47 -6.23
C ASP A 263 3.07 29.53 -6.58
N ARG A 264 2.53 28.43 -7.10
CA ARG A 264 1.11 28.34 -7.46
C ARG A 264 0.27 27.65 -6.39
N GLY A 265 0.92 26.97 -5.44
CA GLY A 265 0.28 26.22 -4.38
C GLY A 265 0.21 26.99 -3.06
N CYS A 266 -0.99 27.10 -2.49
CA CYS A 266 -1.21 27.70 -1.19
C CYS A 266 -1.32 26.60 -0.13
N LEU A 267 -0.51 26.69 0.92
CA LEU A 267 -0.65 25.89 2.12
C LEU A 267 -1.61 26.58 3.10
N SER A 268 -2.46 25.83 3.76
CA SER A 268 -3.36 26.38 4.79
C SER A 268 -2.96 25.85 6.17
N GLU A 269 -3.25 26.63 7.20
CA GLU A 269 -3.12 26.16 8.58
C GLU A 269 -3.92 24.84 8.78
N PRO A 270 -3.30 23.83 9.40
CA PRO A 270 -3.99 22.61 9.77
C PRO A 270 -5.21 22.93 10.65
N LYS A 271 -6.35 22.35 10.32
CA LYS A 271 -7.56 22.54 11.11
C LYS A 271 -7.56 21.55 12.28
N PRO A 272 -7.81 22.01 13.51
CA PRO A 272 -7.98 21.10 14.64
C PRO A 272 -9.22 20.21 14.40
N SER A 273 -9.16 19.01 14.95
CA SER A 273 -10.35 18.15 14.96
C SER A 273 -11.48 18.79 15.75
N PRO A 274 -12.74 18.73 15.28
CA PRO A 274 -13.87 19.22 16.04
C PRO A 274 -14.27 18.32 17.22
N TYR A 275 -13.70 17.11 17.29
CA TYR A 275 -14.09 16.12 18.29
C TYR A 275 -13.41 16.38 19.64
N PRO A 276 -14.11 16.15 20.79
CA PRO A 276 -13.60 16.40 22.14
C PRO A 276 -12.69 15.27 22.62
N TYR A 277 -11.52 15.08 21.98
CA TYR A 277 -10.60 14.01 22.27
C TYR A 277 -10.15 13.97 23.73
N ASP A 278 -9.92 15.12 24.35
CA ASP A 278 -9.39 15.18 25.71
C ASP A 278 -10.36 14.63 26.78
N GLU A 279 -11.67 14.69 26.49
CA GLU A 279 -12.71 14.17 27.40
C GLU A 279 -13.11 12.74 27.04
N HIS A 280 -13.09 12.40 25.74
CA HIS A 280 -13.67 11.17 25.20
C HIS A 280 -12.65 10.09 24.90
N ALA A 281 -11.37 10.42 24.92
CA ALA A 281 -10.32 9.47 24.54
C ALA A 281 -9.10 9.54 25.46
N MET A 282 -8.42 8.39 25.58
CA MET A 282 -7.15 8.27 26.29
C MET A 282 -6.20 7.40 25.50
N ILE A 283 -4.90 7.71 25.57
CA ILE A 283 -3.83 6.82 25.11
C ILE A 283 -3.20 6.14 26.31
N TYR A 284 -3.26 4.81 26.34
CA TYR A 284 -2.43 3.99 27.21
C TYR A 284 -1.19 3.55 26.43
N TYR A 285 0.00 3.68 27.01
CA TYR A 285 1.24 3.22 26.40
C TYR A 285 2.08 2.39 27.37
N CYS A 286 2.78 1.41 26.84
CA CYS A 286 3.69 0.57 27.64
C CYS A 286 5.07 1.21 27.68
N ASP A 287 5.64 1.36 28.86
CA ASP A 287 6.99 1.89 29.09
C ASP A 287 7.99 0.82 29.54
N ASP A 288 7.51 -0.35 29.93
CA ASP A 288 8.23 -1.44 30.60
C ASP A 288 8.44 -2.71 29.74
N LEU A 289 7.90 -2.76 28.53
CA LEU A 289 8.04 -3.92 27.65
C LEU A 289 9.44 -4.08 27.07
N PRO A 290 9.87 -5.29 26.68
CA PRO A 290 11.06 -5.50 25.88
C PRO A 290 11.05 -4.73 24.57
N HIS A 291 12.21 -4.54 23.94
CA HIS A 291 12.29 -3.82 22.67
C HIS A 291 11.78 -4.71 21.52
N PRO A 292 10.78 -4.27 20.70
CA PRO A 292 10.11 -5.13 19.73
C PRO A 292 11.05 -5.74 18.68
N THR A 293 12.11 -5.05 18.31
CA THR A 293 13.06 -5.54 17.28
C THR A 293 14.27 -6.26 17.87
N ARG A 294 14.77 -5.81 19.04
CA ARG A 294 16.01 -6.35 19.62
C ARG A 294 15.77 -7.57 20.51
N GLU A 295 14.57 -7.65 21.09
CA GLU A 295 14.16 -8.66 22.07
C GLU A 295 12.81 -9.26 21.68
N HIS A 296 12.67 -9.63 20.39
CA HIS A 296 11.37 -9.91 19.74
C HIS A 296 10.57 -11.01 20.44
N GLU A 297 11.19 -12.15 20.76
CA GLU A 297 10.50 -13.28 21.45
C GLU A 297 9.95 -12.82 22.82
N ALA A 298 10.79 -12.15 23.62
CA ALA A 298 10.38 -11.63 24.91
C ALA A 298 9.32 -10.52 24.78
N PHE A 299 9.37 -9.74 23.69
CA PHE A 299 8.36 -8.73 23.37
C PHE A 299 7.00 -9.37 23.07
N ILE A 300 6.95 -10.42 22.26
CA ILE A 300 5.69 -11.13 21.95
C ILE A 300 5.11 -11.75 23.24
N GLU A 301 5.93 -12.46 24.02
CA GLU A 301 5.47 -13.09 25.27
C GLU A 301 4.87 -12.07 26.24
N LYS A 302 5.64 -11.04 26.61
CA LYS A 302 5.17 -10.00 27.53
C LYS A 302 4.10 -9.08 26.93
N GLY A 303 4.15 -8.86 25.63
CA GLY A 303 3.13 -8.12 24.90
C GLY A 303 1.76 -8.81 24.96
N VAL A 304 1.73 -10.15 24.83
CA VAL A 304 0.50 -10.95 24.99
C VAL A 304 0.00 -10.89 26.45
N GLU A 305 0.88 -10.96 27.43
CA GLU A 305 0.49 -10.81 28.83
C GLU A 305 -0.17 -9.45 29.07
N ARG A 306 0.45 -8.37 28.60
CA ARG A 306 -0.09 -7.02 28.69
C ARG A 306 -1.41 -6.87 27.92
N LEU A 307 -1.50 -7.43 26.71
CA LEU A 307 -2.74 -7.44 25.93
C LEU A 307 -3.88 -8.13 26.70
N LEU A 308 -3.61 -9.24 27.37
CA LEU A 308 -4.61 -9.93 28.18
C LEU A 308 -5.08 -9.09 29.39
N GLU A 309 -4.16 -8.38 30.06
CA GLU A 309 -4.53 -7.44 31.14
C GLU A 309 -5.48 -6.35 30.61
N ILE A 310 -5.16 -5.79 29.45
CA ILE A 310 -5.98 -4.78 28.78
C ILE A 310 -7.34 -5.36 28.37
N LEU A 311 -7.37 -6.54 27.73
CA LEU A 311 -8.59 -7.21 27.29
C LEU A 311 -9.48 -7.64 28.47
N ASN A 312 -8.92 -7.92 29.63
CA ASN A 312 -9.68 -8.17 30.86
C ASN A 312 -10.42 -6.92 31.36
N ILE A 313 -9.86 -5.73 31.14
CA ILE A 313 -10.54 -4.46 31.47
C ILE A 313 -11.76 -4.26 30.55
N SER A 314 -11.63 -4.53 29.25
CA SER A 314 -12.67 -4.31 28.24
C SER A 314 -13.63 -5.49 28.07
N ASN A 315 -13.34 -6.64 28.68
CA ASN A 315 -14.04 -7.90 28.48
C ASN A 315 -14.14 -8.28 26.98
N GLY A 316 -13.00 -8.26 26.29
CA GLY A 316 -12.92 -8.36 24.84
C GLY A 316 -13.07 -6.99 24.17
N LYS A 317 -14.09 -6.76 23.38
CA LYS A 317 -14.46 -5.48 22.72
C LYS A 317 -13.24 -4.70 22.19
N ALA A 318 -12.34 -5.34 21.43
CA ALA A 318 -11.11 -4.72 21.00
C ALA A 318 -10.78 -5.00 19.53
N LEU A 319 -10.24 -4.00 18.84
CA LEU A 319 -9.54 -4.16 17.58
C LEU A 319 -8.03 -4.06 17.87
N VAL A 320 -7.29 -5.11 17.54
CA VAL A 320 -5.82 -5.16 17.71
C VAL A 320 -5.17 -5.11 16.34
N LEU A 321 -4.42 -4.04 16.07
CA LEU A 321 -3.75 -3.81 14.81
C LEU A 321 -2.27 -4.18 14.91
N PHE A 322 -1.82 -4.97 13.98
CA PHE A 322 -0.43 -5.43 13.84
C PHE A 322 0.22 -4.82 12.62
N THR A 323 1.52 -4.59 12.72
CA THR A 323 2.35 -4.17 11.59
C THR A 323 2.80 -5.37 10.75
N ALA A 324 3.12 -6.49 11.42
CA ALA A 324 3.54 -7.73 10.80
C ALA A 324 2.46 -8.81 10.90
N LYS A 325 2.24 -9.53 9.79
CA LYS A 325 1.30 -10.65 9.74
C LYS A 325 1.79 -11.83 10.60
N THR A 326 3.10 -12.04 10.65
CA THR A 326 3.72 -13.10 11.47
C THR A 326 3.42 -12.93 12.93
N ASP A 327 3.54 -11.71 13.45
CA ASP A 327 3.28 -11.41 14.86
C ASP A 327 1.81 -11.58 15.20
N MET A 328 0.92 -11.16 14.28
CA MET A 328 -0.51 -11.40 14.42
C MET A 328 -0.84 -12.90 14.49
N GLU A 329 -0.26 -13.72 13.61
CA GLU A 329 -0.47 -15.17 13.59
C GLU A 329 0.09 -15.84 14.85
N GLU A 330 1.23 -15.40 15.35
CA GLU A 330 1.84 -15.90 16.59
C GLU A 330 0.98 -15.54 17.81
N VAL A 331 0.58 -14.28 17.94
CA VAL A 331 -0.31 -13.82 19.01
C VAL A 331 -1.66 -14.54 18.95
N TYR A 332 -2.23 -14.73 17.74
CA TYR A 332 -3.46 -15.52 17.56
C TYR A 332 -3.28 -16.96 18.05
N SER A 333 -2.16 -17.62 17.71
CA SER A 333 -1.87 -18.98 18.16
C SER A 333 -1.82 -19.08 19.68
N ILE A 334 -1.16 -18.12 20.36
CA ILE A 334 -1.06 -18.10 21.82
C ILE A 334 -2.44 -17.85 22.46
N LEU A 335 -3.20 -16.88 21.96
CA LEU A 335 -4.52 -16.52 22.50
C LEU A 335 -5.54 -17.65 22.30
N SER A 336 -5.50 -18.35 21.16
CA SER A 336 -6.42 -19.45 20.82
C SER A 336 -6.27 -20.67 21.73
N GLN A 337 -5.11 -20.83 22.40
CA GLN A 337 -4.87 -21.90 23.37
C GLN A 337 -5.38 -21.56 24.77
N LYS A 338 -5.81 -20.32 25.01
CA LYS A 338 -6.32 -19.86 26.30
C LYS A 338 -7.85 -19.97 26.32
N ASN A 339 -8.39 -20.33 27.49
CA ASN A 339 -9.85 -20.35 27.68
C ASN A 339 -10.33 -18.92 28.01
N LEU A 340 -10.56 -18.12 26.97
CA LEU A 340 -10.99 -16.72 27.10
C LEU A 340 -12.53 -16.63 27.05
N PRO A 341 -13.14 -15.68 27.76
CA PRO A 341 -14.60 -15.50 27.78
C PRO A 341 -15.15 -14.83 26.50
N TYR A 342 -14.29 -14.45 25.56
CA TYR A 342 -14.61 -13.80 24.29
C TYR A 342 -13.92 -14.49 23.13
N LYS A 343 -14.45 -14.32 21.91
CA LYS A 343 -13.87 -14.88 20.70
C LYS A 343 -12.68 -14.03 20.22
N ILE A 344 -11.68 -14.71 19.70
CA ILE A 344 -10.59 -14.08 18.96
C ILE A 344 -10.83 -14.32 17.47
N LEU A 345 -11.01 -13.24 16.73
CA LEU A 345 -11.27 -13.24 15.29
C LEU A 345 -10.00 -12.81 14.55
N MET A 346 -9.69 -13.51 13.47
CA MET A 346 -8.60 -13.19 12.56
C MET A 346 -8.97 -13.65 11.15
N GLN A 347 -8.57 -12.90 10.14
CA GLN A 347 -8.80 -13.33 8.76
C GLN A 347 -7.96 -14.58 8.45
N GLN A 348 -8.64 -15.68 8.20
CA GLN A 348 -8.03 -16.95 7.80
C GLN A 348 -7.77 -16.98 6.29
N PRO A 349 -6.75 -17.74 5.81
CA PRO A 349 -6.55 -17.97 4.39
C PRO A 349 -7.83 -18.46 3.70
N GLY A 350 -8.21 -17.78 2.61
CA GLY A 350 -9.43 -18.10 1.85
C GLY A 350 -10.74 -17.51 2.41
N SER A 351 -10.73 -16.86 3.57
CA SER A 351 -11.91 -16.11 4.05
C SER A 351 -11.91 -14.67 3.53
N SER A 352 -13.10 -14.10 3.29
CA SER A 352 -13.20 -12.69 2.95
C SER A 352 -13.10 -11.83 4.21
N GLN A 353 -12.45 -10.67 4.07
CA GLN A 353 -12.35 -9.66 5.12
C GLN A 353 -13.74 -9.20 5.59
N ASP A 354 -14.68 -9.01 4.65
CA ASP A 354 -16.04 -8.57 4.96
C ASP A 354 -16.79 -9.54 5.88
N LYS A 355 -16.55 -10.85 5.73
CA LYS A 355 -17.17 -11.86 6.58
C LYS A 355 -16.68 -11.76 8.03
N VAL A 356 -15.38 -11.61 8.22
CA VAL A 356 -14.77 -11.46 9.56
C VAL A 356 -15.23 -10.17 10.22
N LEU A 357 -15.32 -9.10 9.43
CA LEU A 357 -15.84 -7.81 9.91
C LEU A 357 -17.33 -7.88 10.31
N LEU A 358 -18.15 -8.60 9.55
CA LEU A 358 -19.56 -8.79 9.89
C LEU A 358 -19.69 -9.55 11.22
N GLU A 359 -18.95 -10.65 11.38
CA GLU A 359 -18.93 -11.41 12.63
C GLU A 359 -18.50 -10.55 13.81
N PHE A 360 -17.47 -9.73 13.65
CA PHE A 360 -17.00 -8.81 14.68
C PHE A 360 -18.01 -7.73 15.05
N LYS A 361 -18.79 -7.22 14.08
CA LYS A 361 -19.88 -6.27 14.32
C LYS A 361 -21.07 -6.88 15.05
N GLU A 362 -21.35 -8.14 14.80
CA GLU A 362 -22.45 -8.86 15.43
C GLU A 362 -22.13 -9.35 16.84
N ASP A 363 -20.87 -9.67 17.11
CA ASP A 363 -20.40 -10.13 18.43
C ASP A 363 -19.71 -9.00 19.20
N THR A 364 -20.43 -8.36 20.09
CA THR A 364 -19.98 -7.17 20.84
C THR A 364 -18.81 -7.42 21.78
N ASN A 365 -18.50 -8.67 22.12
CA ASN A 365 -17.42 -9.03 23.06
C ASN A 365 -16.20 -9.64 22.38
N SER A 366 -16.21 -9.80 21.05
CA SER A 366 -15.08 -10.37 20.33
C SER A 366 -13.87 -9.43 20.25
N VAL A 367 -12.72 -10.02 20.00
CA VAL A 367 -11.45 -9.33 19.71
C VAL A 367 -11.08 -9.60 18.27
N LEU A 368 -10.88 -8.57 17.47
CA LEU A 368 -10.43 -8.69 16.09
C LEU A 368 -8.94 -8.39 15.98
N LEU A 369 -8.16 -9.35 15.50
CA LEU A 369 -6.76 -9.16 15.14
C LEU A 369 -6.68 -8.85 13.64
N GLY A 370 -5.99 -7.76 13.27
CA GLY A 370 -5.90 -7.31 11.89
C GLY A 370 -4.55 -6.69 11.50
N THR A 371 -4.21 -6.81 10.21
CA THR A 371 -3.05 -6.14 9.58
C THR A 371 -3.47 -5.46 8.28
N GLY A 372 -2.57 -4.72 7.63
CA GLY A 372 -2.76 -4.19 6.28
C GLY A 372 -4.07 -3.42 6.12
N ALA A 373 -5.01 -3.98 5.35
CA ALA A 373 -6.29 -3.33 5.05
C ALA A 373 -7.15 -3.00 6.30
N TYR A 374 -6.86 -3.61 7.44
CA TYR A 374 -7.52 -3.25 8.70
C TYR A 374 -7.02 -1.91 9.28
N TRP A 375 -5.86 -1.41 8.84
CA TRP A 375 -5.38 -0.06 9.12
C TRP A 375 -6.13 1.00 8.32
N GLU A 376 -6.61 0.65 7.11
CA GLU A 376 -7.27 1.56 6.17
C GLU A 376 -8.68 1.06 5.80
N GLY A 377 -9.63 1.97 5.56
CA GLY A 377 -10.90 1.64 4.90
C GLY A 377 -11.96 0.88 5.70
N ILE A 378 -11.74 0.46 6.95
CA ILE A 378 -12.77 -0.19 7.75
C ILE A 378 -13.66 0.85 8.40
N SER A 379 -14.91 0.90 8.00
CA SER A 379 -15.97 1.58 8.74
C SER A 379 -16.63 0.61 9.69
N ILE A 380 -16.43 0.81 10.98
CA ILE A 380 -17.18 0.09 12.00
C ILE A 380 -18.20 1.10 12.53
N GLU A 381 -19.33 1.17 11.81
CA GLU A 381 -20.50 1.95 12.24
C GLU A 381 -21.22 1.19 13.34
N GLY A 382 -21.64 1.90 14.37
CA GLY A 382 -22.37 1.34 15.49
C GLY A 382 -21.50 1.18 16.74
N LYS A 383 -22.11 0.81 17.85
CA LYS A 383 -21.57 0.79 19.20
C LYS A 383 -20.08 0.52 19.26
N VAL A 384 -19.42 1.55 19.54
CA VAL A 384 -18.11 1.88 20.06
C VAL A 384 -17.19 0.68 20.37
N PHE A 385 -16.01 0.68 19.70
CA PHE A 385 -14.85 -0.03 20.26
C PHE A 385 -14.30 0.78 21.40
N PRO A 386 -14.50 0.36 22.64
CA PRO A 386 -13.88 1.06 23.73
C PRO A 386 -12.35 0.92 23.72
N MET A 387 -11.79 0.04 22.82
CA MET A 387 -10.37 -0.22 22.83
C MET A 387 -9.81 -0.53 21.44
N LEU A 388 -8.83 0.25 21.03
CA LEU A 388 -7.97 0.03 19.87
C LEU A 388 -6.56 -0.22 20.39
N SER A 389 -5.95 -1.33 20.02
CA SER A 389 -4.59 -1.68 20.45
C SER A 389 -3.65 -1.75 19.23
N PHE A 390 -2.44 -1.24 19.41
CA PHE A 390 -1.34 -1.41 18.46
C PHE A 390 -0.28 -2.29 19.12
N SER A 391 0.05 -3.41 18.51
CA SER A 391 1.07 -4.32 19.04
C SER A 391 2.50 -3.83 18.81
N ASP A 392 2.70 -2.89 17.88
CA ASP A 392 3.98 -2.27 17.54
C ASP A 392 3.71 -0.94 16.84
N PHE A 393 4.70 -0.03 16.85
CA PHE A 393 4.61 1.18 16.04
C PHE A 393 4.56 0.85 14.56
N PRO A 394 3.63 1.46 13.80
CA PRO A 394 3.44 1.18 12.39
C PRO A 394 4.53 1.81 11.51
N PHE A 395 5.80 1.55 11.84
CA PHE A 395 6.90 1.88 10.95
C PHE A 395 6.73 1.16 9.62
N PRO A 396 7.10 1.78 8.50
CA PRO A 396 7.06 1.10 7.22
C PRO A 396 7.98 -0.12 7.25
N VAL A 397 7.45 -1.25 6.77
CA VAL A 397 8.24 -2.47 6.58
C VAL A 397 9.31 -2.17 5.52
N PRO A 398 10.58 -2.57 5.76
CA PRO A 398 11.61 -2.46 4.74
C PRO A 398 11.17 -3.16 3.46
N ASP A 399 11.05 -2.39 2.39
CA ASP A 399 10.79 -2.87 1.04
C ASP A 399 11.60 -2.01 0.05
N PRO A 400 11.75 -2.41 -1.20
CA PRO A 400 12.56 -1.67 -2.17
C PRO A 400 12.17 -0.20 -2.32
N ILE A 401 10.89 0.15 -2.17
CA ILE A 401 10.40 1.54 -2.30
C ILE A 401 10.84 2.36 -1.07
N ILE A 402 10.61 1.83 0.12
CA ILE A 402 10.99 2.49 1.38
C ILE A 402 12.51 2.62 1.49
N GLU A 403 13.26 1.57 1.13
CA GLU A 403 14.72 1.62 1.15
C GLU A 403 15.28 2.65 0.14
N TYR A 404 14.66 2.76 -1.04
CA TYR A 404 15.01 3.82 -1.98
C TYR A 404 14.73 5.22 -1.41
N LYS A 405 13.52 5.46 -0.84
CA LYS A 405 13.20 6.73 -0.19
C LYS A 405 14.22 7.06 0.92
N CYS A 406 14.58 6.06 1.73
CA CYS A 406 15.60 6.19 2.79
C CYS A 406 17.00 6.51 2.25
N SER A 407 17.39 5.91 1.13
CA SER A 407 18.73 6.09 0.55
C SER A 407 18.96 7.50 -0.02
N VAL A 408 17.91 8.18 -0.43
CA VAL A 408 17.98 9.56 -0.98
C VAL A 408 17.66 10.64 0.06
N ALA A 409 17.16 10.27 1.24
CA ALA A 409 16.87 11.17 2.33
C ALA A 409 18.14 11.60 3.07
N LYS A 410 18.13 12.80 3.68
CA LYS A 410 19.22 13.25 4.56
C LYS A 410 19.25 12.47 5.88
N ASP A 411 18.10 12.23 6.43
CA ASP A 411 17.89 11.41 7.62
C ASP A 411 16.77 10.39 7.36
N ALA A 412 17.16 9.15 7.04
CA ALA A 412 16.21 8.08 6.69
C ALA A 412 15.13 7.85 7.76
N LEU A 413 15.49 8.00 9.05
CA LEU A 413 14.54 7.86 10.13
C LEU A 413 13.54 9.02 10.17
N MET A 414 14.05 10.26 10.21
CA MET A 414 13.22 11.44 10.47
C MET A 414 12.51 11.96 9.22
N ASP A 415 13.11 11.79 8.03
CA ASP A 415 12.54 12.32 6.78
C ASP A 415 11.61 11.31 6.08
N VAL A 416 11.70 10.00 6.41
CA VAL A 416 10.92 8.95 5.74
C VAL A 416 10.16 8.09 6.74
N ARG A 417 10.85 7.35 7.61
CA ARG A 417 10.20 6.32 8.44
C ARG A 417 9.26 6.89 9.49
N VAL A 418 9.63 7.99 10.12
CA VAL A 418 8.80 8.66 11.14
C VAL A 418 7.55 9.31 10.53
N PRO A 419 7.61 10.08 9.42
CA PRO A 419 6.41 10.58 8.75
C PRO A 419 5.42 9.47 8.33
N GLU A 420 5.91 8.39 7.72
CA GLU A 420 5.08 7.23 7.35
C GLU A 420 4.40 6.59 8.58
N MET A 421 5.15 6.40 9.65
CA MET A 421 4.64 5.89 10.92
C MET A 421 3.56 6.81 11.49
N ILE A 422 3.78 8.12 11.53
CA ILE A 422 2.82 9.11 12.04
C ILE A 422 1.53 9.10 11.23
N ILE A 423 1.61 9.02 9.91
CA ILE A 423 0.44 8.96 9.02
C ILE A 423 -0.40 7.73 9.37
N LYS A 424 0.21 6.55 9.44
CA LYS A 424 -0.50 5.30 9.81
C LYS A 424 -1.08 5.35 11.22
N LEU A 425 -0.33 5.89 12.18
CA LEU A 425 -0.79 6.00 13.56
C LEU A 425 -2.01 6.94 13.67
N LYS A 426 -1.98 8.10 13.00
CA LYS A 426 -3.13 9.01 12.91
C LYS A 426 -4.34 8.35 12.24
N GLN A 427 -4.13 7.59 11.17
CA GLN A 427 -5.21 6.85 10.50
C GLN A 427 -5.84 5.81 11.42
N GLY A 428 -5.02 5.06 12.17
CA GLY A 428 -5.50 4.09 13.15
C GLY A 428 -6.32 4.76 14.25
N ILE A 429 -5.79 5.81 14.88
CA ILE A 429 -6.48 6.58 15.94
C ILE A 429 -7.77 7.22 15.44
N GLY A 430 -7.77 7.75 14.20
CA GLY A 430 -8.96 8.36 13.60
C GLY A 430 -10.14 7.39 13.39
N ARG A 431 -9.95 6.09 13.67
CA ARG A 431 -11.04 5.10 13.66
C ARG A 431 -11.81 5.05 14.95
N LEU A 432 -11.18 5.48 16.03
CA LEU A 432 -11.76 5.42 17.38
C LEU A 432 -12.87 6.46 17.56
N ILE A 433 -12.64 7.69 17.16
CA ILE A 433 -13.54 8.82 17.34
C ILE A 433 -13.95 9.37 15.96
N ARG A 434 -15.21 9.18 15.58
CA ARG A 434 -15.77 9.60 14.27
C ARG A 434 -16.94 10.56 14.40
N ASN A 435 -17.52 10.64 15.59
CA ASN A 435 -18.59 11.58 15.90
C ASN A 435 -18.40 12.15 17.31
N PHE A 436 -19.25 13.11 17.67
CA PHE A 436 -19.15 13.82 18.94
C PHE A 436 -19.49 12.98 20.17
N THR A 437 -20.09 11.82 19.99
CA THR A 437 -20.49 10.92 21.09
C THR A 437 -19.59 9.70 21.22
N ASP A 438 -18.68 9.48 20.27
CA ASP A 438 -17.76 8.35 20.33
C ASP A 438 -16.77 8.55 21.48
N THR A 439 -16.48 7.47 22.19
CA THR A 439 -15.51 7.43 23.28
C THR A 439 -14.64 6.20 23.12
N GLY A 440 -13.41 6.22 23.62
CA GLY A 440 -12.58 5.02 23.58
C GLY A 440 -11.14 5.23 24.02
N ILE A 441 -10.38 4.15 23.97
CA ILE A 441 -9.00 4.10 24.41
C ILE A 441 -8.12 3.56 23.27
N VAL A 442 -6.98 4.19 23.09
CA VAL A 442 -5.90 3.68 22.23
C VAL A 442 -4.84 3.08 23.13
N CYS A 443 -4.52 1.81 22.93
CA CYS A 443 -3.45 1.14 23.66
C CYS A 443 -2.26 0.92 22.71
N ILE A 444 -1.09 1.43 23.07
CA ILE A 444 0.16 1.26 22.34
C ILE A 444 1.04 0.29 23.13
N ILE A 445 1.08 -0.96 22.67
CA ILE A 445 1.87 -2.02 23.31
C ILE A 445 3.30 -1.96 22.76
N ASP A 446 3.98 -0.84 23.04
CA ASP A 446 5.34 -0.58 22.54
C ASP A 446 6.02 0.45 23.46
N ARG A 447 7.24 0.11 23.91
CA ARG A 447 8.02 0.98 24.82
C ARG A 447 8.66 2.19 24.17
N ARG A 448 8.66 2.29 22.83
CA ARG A 448 9.40 3.33 22.11
C ARG A 448 8.83 4.75 22.24
N LEU A 449 7.62 4.90 22.83
CA LEU A 449 7.09 6.21 23.24
C LEU A 449 7.23 6.50 24.75
N ARG A 450 8.05 5.75 25.46
CA ARG A 450 8.34 6.05 26.88
C ARG A 450 9.07 7.39 27.01
N ASP A 451 8.83 8.04 28.13
CA ASP A 451 9.43 9.35 28.39
C ASP A 451 10.94 9.27 28.68
N GLU A 452 11.45 8.13 29.24
CA GLU A 452 12.87 7.98 29.61
C GLU A 452 13.42 6.57 29.33
N PRO A 453 14.53 6.46 28.57
CA PRO A 453 15.10 7.48 27.68
C PRO A 453 14.22 7.65 26.44
N PRO A 454 13.98 8.88 25.99
CA PRO A 454 13.14 9.13 24.82
C PRO A 454 13.85 8.73 23.51
N GLU A 455 13.09 8.29 22.53
CA GLU A 455 13.56 8.13 21.16
C GLU A 455 13.62 9.49 20.46
N ARG A 456 14.44 9.64 19.41
CA ARG A 456 14.61 10.91 18.66
C ARG A 456 13.30 11.49 18.13
N TYR A 457 12.30 10.67 17.86
CA TYR A 457 10.99 11.05 17.32
C TYR A 457 9.89 11.16 18.40
N HIS A 458 10.24 10.99 19.67
CA HIS A 458 9.29 10.96 20.78
C HIS A 458 8.35 12.18 20.78
N ASP A 459 8.88 13.37 20.83
CA ASP A 459 8.07 14.59 20.92
C ASP A 459 7.24 14.81 19.64
N ILE A 460 7.84 14.59 18.46
CA ILE A 460 7.13 14.71 17.18
C ILE A 460 5.96 13.70 17.10
N ALA A 461 6.18 12.46 17.54
CA ALA A 461 5.14 11.45 17.58
C ALA A 461 4.00 11.88 18.52
N TRP A 462 4.29 12.23 19.77
CA TRP A 462 3.27 12.67 20.73
C TRP A 462 2.54 13.93 20.30
N ASP A 463 3.25 14.93 19.80
CA ASP A 463 2.65 16.19 19.37
C ASP A 463 1.74 16.00 18.14
N SER A 464 2.04 15.01 17.32
CA SER A 464 1.25 14.72 16.13
C SER A 464 -0.11 14.07 16.44
N LEU A 465 -0.28 13.45 17.63
CA LEU A 465 -1.49 12.73 17.98
C LEU A 465 -2.59 13.68 18.46
N PRO A 466 -3.85 13.43 18.07
CA PRO A 466 -4.98 14.28 18.47
C PRO A 466 -5.36 14.12 19.93
N ILE A 467 -5.07 12.96 20.55
CA ILE A 467 -5.40 12.65 21.96
C ILE A 467 -4.21 13.08 22.83
N LYS A 468 -4.41 14.02 23.76
CA LYS A 468 -3.37 14.50 24.67
C LYS A 468 -3.41 13.82 26.03
N ASN A 469 -4.57 13.29 26.44
CA ASN A 469 -4.73 12.51 27.65
C ASN A 469 -4.03 11.16 27.52
N ARG A 470 -2.94 10.92 28.28
CA ARG A 470 -2.09 9.73 28.17
C ARG A 470 -1.64 9.20 29.53
N THR A 471 -1.49 7.87 29.61
CA THR A 471 -1.01 7.19 30.82
C THR A 471 -0.26 5.90 30.50
N SER A 472 0.71 5.51 31.34
CA SER A 472 1.31 4.16 31.37
C SER A 472 0.75 3.30 32.51
N SER A 473 -0.19 3.83 33.32
CA SER A 473 -0.80 3.12 34.45
C SER A 473 -2.04 2.33 34.04
N LEU A 474 -2.03 1.01 34.27
CA LEU A 474 -3.21 0.16 34.08
C LEU A 474 -4.38 0.54 35.00
N ASP A 475 -4.09 1.03 36.18
CA ASP A 475 -5.16 1.48 37.11
C ASP A 475 -5.86 2.75 36.63
N GLU A 476 -5.14 3.66 36.00
CA GLU A 476 -5.70 4.84 35.35
C GLU A 476 -6.48 4.49 34.11
N LEU A 477 -5.93 3.59 33.26
CA LEU A 477 -6.61 3.01 32.12
C LEU A 477 -7.99 2.43 32.55
N LYS A 478 -7.99 1.58 33.59
CA LYS A 478 -9.20 0.95 34.07
C LYS A 478 -10.22 1.97 34.56
N ARG A 479 -9.80 2.95 35.37
CA ARG A 479 -10.68 4.03 35.88
C ARG A 479 -11.29 4.84 34.73
N PHE A 480 -10.49 5.17 33.74
CA PHE A 480 -10.98 5.89 32.55
C PHE A 480 -11.98 5.02 31.76
N TYR A 481 -11.67 3.75 31.53
CA TYR A 481 -12.58 2.82 30.83
C TYR A 481 -13.93 2.72 31.56
N GLU A 482 -13.92 2.51 32.87
CA GLU A 482 -15.14 2.42 33.70
C GLU A 482 -15.96 3.72 33.71
N SER A 483 -15.34 4.86 33.43
CA SER A 483 -16.02 6.15 33.30
C SER A 483 -16.76 6.34 31.97
N LEU A 484 -16.37 5.60 30.93
CA LEU A 484 -16.96 5.74 29.62
C LEU A 484 -18.40 5.27 29.56
N PRO A 485 -19.31 5.99 28.88
CA PRO A 485 -20.69 5.55 28.69
C PRO A 485 -20.81 4.17 28.03
N SER A 486 -19.92 3.89 27.07
CA SER A 486 -19.88 2.62 26.34
C SER A 486 -19.44 1.40 27.15
N ALA A 487 -18.81 1.60 28.29
CA ALA A 487 -18.44 0.50 29.22
C ALA A 487 -19.62 -0.02 30.03
N LYS A 488 -20.70 0.77 30.11
CA LYS A 488 -21.90 0.47 30.90
C LYS A 488 -23.01 -0.24 30.13
N GLU A 489 -22.84 -0.35 28.79
CA GLU A 489 -23.72 -1.07 27.89
C GLU A 489 -23.14 -2.44 27.52
#